data_b5f3e515e895ac9f7774895a332974b5
#
_entry.id   b5f3e515e895ac9f7774895a332974b5
#
_cell.length_a   1.000
_cell.length_b   1.000
_cell.length_c   1.000
_cell.angle_alpha   90.00
_cell.angle_beta   90.00
_cell.angle_gamma   90.00
#
_symmetry.space_group_name_H-M   'P 1'
#
loop_
_entity.id
_entity.type
_entity.pdbx_description
1 polymer ?
#
loop_
_entity_poly.entity_id
_entity_poly.type
_entity_poly.pdbx_seq_one_letter_code
_entity_poly.pdbx_strand_id
1 'polypeptide(L)'
;MTRYKSNLFANFAGSGVAALLQLAFIPFYIKFLGIEAYGLIGFYIMLQAVLQVLDLGLGPTMNREMARYSVQPEKAGEARDFTRTLEIGYWILGISAGAAIAAAAPLIATRWVNIGTLPLPVVVRSLMLMGGLASLQLPLVFYQGGLMGLQRQVLLNAVKIAMAVTGSGGAVLILWLVSPTITAFLWWQLVVAALQAVVLWWSLWHSLPVADHSPSFSPALLRNVWRFAAGMSGITVSTIILTQLDKIILSRLLPLKSFGYYTLATAVGSGLYVLIIPVFNATFPRLSAMVAAQDENGVRELYHLGSQLMAVLILPVASIVAFFSYDVLMVWTGNAEAARNTATIVSFLIAGTAMNGLMSLPYALQLANGWTRLGLAITVCLIFTMVPVIVFASLRYGPVGAASAWALLNLIYMGVGVPLTHARFLRGEARRWFLVDVALPLAVSVVAVGIARWVLRIDPSQRFSSTVVLGGVLLIVASMATLASPMLRKWIGDQWKERKSLYA
;
A
#
# COMPACT_ATOMS: atom_id res chain seq x y z
N MET A 1 -15.11 14.20 -21.40
CA MET A 1 -14.40 12.90 -21.46
C MET A 1 -12.86 13.03 -21.34
N THR A 2 -12.21 14.02 -21.91
CA THR A 2 -10.73 14.22 -21.86
C THR A 2 -10.18 14.42 -20.45
N ARG A 3 -10.81 15.23 -19.59
CA ARG A 3 -10.38 15.45 -18.19
C ARG A 3 -10.45 14.17 -17.34
N TYR A 4 -11.48 13.34 -17.50
CA TYR A 4 -11.61 12.09 -16.75
C TYR A 4 -10.49 11.10 -17.08
N LYS A 5 -10.20 10.91 -18.39
CA LYS A 5 -9.10 10.04 -18.83
C LYS A 5 -7.75 10.54 -18.34
N SER A 6 -7.51 11.85 -18.39
CA SER A 6 -6.29 12.48 -17.90
C SER A 6 -6.10 12.30 -16.38
N ASN A 7 -7.16 12.50 -15.60
CA ASN A 7 -7.12 12.30 -14.15
C ASN A 7 -6.87 10.82 -13.77
N LEU A 8 -7.50 9.89 -14.49
CA LEU A 8 -7.30 8.45 -14.26
C LEU A 8 -5.85 8.05 -14.55
N PHE A 9 -5.31 8.45 -15.70
CA PHE A 9 -3.93 8.19 -16.08
C PHE A 9 -2.95 8.82 -15.08
N ALA A 10 -3.18 10.08 -14.67
CA ALA A 10 -2.34 10.77 -13.71
C ALA A 10 -2.31 10.06 -12.34
N ASN A 11 -3.46 9.53 -11.87
CA ASN A 11 -3.53 8.80 -10.62
C ASN A 11 -2.75 7.46 -10.68
N PHE A 12 -2.89 6.70 -11.77
CA PHE A 12 -2.13 5.45 -11.94
C PHE A 12 -0.63 5.71 -12.08
N ALA A 13 -0.25 6.64 -12.96
CA ALA A 13 1.15 7.00 -13.18
C ALA A 13 1.77 7.58 -11.90
N GLY A 14 1.07 8.50 -11.21
CA GLY A 14 1.56 9.15 -10.01
C GLY A 14 1.81 8.19 -8.86
N SER A 15 0.84 7.32 -8.57
CA SER A 15 0.97 6.33 -7.48
C SER A 15 2.00 5.26 -7.80
N GLY A 16 2.04 4.77 -9.06
CA GLY A 16 3.00 3.76 -9.49
C GLY A 16 4.44 4.28 -9.48
N VAL A 17 4.68 5.48 -10.02
CA VAL A 17 6.01 6.11 -10.03
C VAL A 17 6.48 6.38 -8.60
N ALA A 18 5.63 6.92 -7.73
CA ALA A 18 6.00 7.17 -6.34
C ALA A 18 6.38 5.88 -5.59
N ALA A 19 5.63 4.79 -5.78
CA ALA A 19 5.92 3.50 -5.16
C ALA A 19 7.23 2.90 -5.69
N LEU A 20 7.47 2.95 -6.99
CA LEU A 20 8.72 2.47 -7.61
C LEU A 20 9.94 3.29 -7.14
N LEU A 21 9.80 4.61 -7.04
CA LEU A 21 10.85 5.47 -6.50
C LEU A 21 11.19 5.09 -5.05
N GLN A 22 10.19 4.93 -4.19
CA GLN A 22 10.42 4.52 -2.81
C GLN A 22 11.20 3.21 -2.73
N LEU A 23 10.82 2.19 -3.50
CA LEU A 23 11.54 0.92 -3.56
C LEU A 23 12.98 1.09 -4.09
N ALA A 24 13.17 1.87 -5.16
CA ALA A 24 14.47 2.07 -5.77
C ALA A 24 15.52 2.70 -4.84
N PHE A 25 15.09 3.52 -3.88
CA PHE A 25 16.00 4.22 -2.96
C PHE A 25 16.31 3.45 -1.67
N ILE A 26 15.59 2.40 -1.33
CA ILE A 26 15.82 1.58 -0.11
C ILE A 26 17.26 1.03 -0.03
N PRO A 27 17.88 0.50 -1.10
CA PRO A 27 19.26 0.02 -1.05
C PRO A 27 20.26 1.09 -0.60
N PHE A 28 20.07 2.32 -1.03
CA PHE A 28 20.92 3.44 -0.64
C PHE A 28 20.75 3.77 0.85
N TYR A 29 19.52 3.74 1.36
CA TYR A 29 19.28 3.95 2.80
C TYR A 29 19.96 2.89 3.64
N ILE A 30 19.87 1.60 3.25
CA ILE A 30 20.54 0.51 3.96
C ILE A 30 22.06 0.67 3.87
N LYS A 31 22.60 1.08 2.72
CA LYS A 31 24.03 1.28 2.50
C LYS A 31 24.61 2.40 3.41
N PHE A 32 23.90 3.52 3.55
CA PHE A 32 24.39 4.67 4.30
C PHE A 32 24.06 4.61 5.79
N LEU A 33 22.86 4.12 6.14
CA LEU A 33 22.36 4.14 7.51
C LEU A 33 22.57 2.82 8.27
N GLY A 34 22.69 1.72 7.54
CA GLY A 34 22.63 0.37 8.12
C GLY A 34 21.21 -0.09 8.41
N ILE A 35 21.07 -1.40 8.68
CA ILE A 35 19.74 -2.03 8.80
C ILE A 35 19.01 -1.65 10.09
N GLU A 36 19.75 -1.36 11.18
CA GLU A 36 19.11 -0.96 12.44
C GLU A 36 18.48 0.42 12.35
N ALA A 37 19.17 1.40 11.75
CA ALA A 37 18.58 2.71 11.50
C ALA A 37 17.46 2.64 10.45
N TYR A 38 17.53 1.71 9.49
CA TYR A 38 16.42 1.41 8.59
C TYR A 38 15.21 0.85 9.34
N GLY A 39 15.41 0.14 10.45
CA GLY A 39 14.34 -0.26 11.36
C GLY A 39 13.58 0.94 11.97
N LEU A 40 14.26 2.05 12.27
CA LEU A 40 13.61 3.31 12.68
C LEU A 40 12.76 3.92 11.54
N ILE A 41 13.21 3.80 10.29
CA ILE A 41 12.38 4.20 9.14
C ILE A 41 11.12 3.34 9.08
N GLY A 42 11.23 2.03 9.30
CA GLY A 42 10.08 1.14 9.41
C GLY A 42 9.13 1.52 10.54
N PHE A 43 9.67 1.89 11.69
CA PHE A 43 8.87 2.40 12.81
C PHE A 43 8.14 3.69 12.45
N TYR A 44 8.78 4.61 11.73
CA TYR A 44 8.16 5.82 11.22
C TYR A 44 7.01 5.52 10.24
N ILE A 45 7.22 4.61 9.27
CA ILE A 45 6.17 4.19 8.32
C ILE A 45 4.96 3.60 9.05
N MET A 46 5.19 2.73 10.04
CA MET A 46 4.14 2.19 10.88
C MET A 46 3.41 3.30 11.66
N LEU A 47 4.15 4.22 12.25
CA LEU A 47 3.59 5.35 13.00
C LEU A 47 2.71 6.23 12.10
N GLN A 48 3.15 6.54 10.89
CA GLN A 48 2.36 7.28 9.90
C GLN A 48 1.03 6.58 9.58
N ALA A 49 1.06 5.26 9.39
CA ALA A 49 -0.14 4.50 9.12
C ALA A 49 -1.10 4.49 10.32
N VAL A 50 -0.59 4.36 11.55
CA VAL A 50 -1.42 4.43 12.77
C VAL A 50 -2.04 5.81 12.94
N LEU A 51 -1.30 6.88 12.64
CA LEU A 51 -1.82 8.25 12.73
C LEU A 51 -2.96 8.55 11.75
N GLN A 52 -3.12 7.77 10.67
CA GLN A 52 -4.29 7.90 9.80
C GLN A 52 -5.62 7.61 10.51
N VAL A 53 -5.61 6.91 11.67
CA VAL A 53 -6.81 6.76 12.52
C VAL A 53 -7.33 8.13 12.96
N LEU A 54 -6.44 9.09 13.22
CA LEU A 54 -6.80 10.44 13.65
C LEU A 54 -7.45 11.30 12.55
N ASP A 55 -7.40 10.86 11.28
CA ASP A 55 -8.15 11.50 10.19
C ASP A 55 -9.67 11.42 10.42
N LEU A 56 -10.13 10.41 11.20
CA LEU A 56 -11.53 10.24 11.59
C LEU A 56 -12.51 10.29 10.39
N GLY A 57 -12.05 9.93 9.18
CA GLY A 57 -12.85 9.98 7.95
C GLY A 57 -13.11 11.41 7.43
N LEU A 58 -12.44 12.41 7.97
CA LEU A 58 -12.59 13.80 7.53
C LEU A 58 -11.93 14.06 6.16
N GLY A 59 -10.87 13.34 5.80
CA GLY A 59 -10.26 13.41 4.46
C GLY A 59 -11.23 13.04 3.33
N PRO A 60 -11.88 11.86 3.36
CA PRO A 60 -12.98 11.53 2.46
C PRO A 60 -14.13 12.52 2.50
N THR A 61 -14.44 13.08 3.68
CA THR A 61 -15.47 14.11 3.84
C THR A 61 -15.08 15.37 3.09
N MET A 62 -13.85 15.85 3.24
CA MET A 62 -13.32 17.02 2.51
C MET A 62 -13.42 16.79 1.00
N ASN A 63 -13.03 15.62 0.51
CA ASN A 63 -13.14 15.27 -0.90
C ASN A 63 -14.60 15.36 -1.39
N ARG A 64 -15.55 14.77 -0.66
CA ARG A 64 -16.97 14.78 -1.02
C ARG A 64 -17.55 16.19 -1.03
N GLU A 65 -17.32 16.99 0.01
CA GLU A 65 -17.90 18.33 0.11
C GLU A 65 -17.29 19.27 -0.92
N MET A 66 -15.98 19.21 -1.17
CA MET A 66 -15.35 19.99 -2.24
C MET A 66 -15.88 19.61 -3.63
N ALA A 67 -16.17 18.34 -3.89
CA ALA A 67 -16.82 17.92 -5.13
C ALA A 67 -18.24 18.50 -5.27
N ARG A 68 -18.99 18.61 -4.17
CA ARG A 68 -20.32 19.27 -4.16
C ARG A 68 -20.22 20.76 -4.39
N TYR A 69 -19.33 21.45 -3.69
CA TYR A 69 -19.13 22.89 -3.85
C TYR A 69 -18.58 23.26 -5.22
N SER A 70 -17.84 22.39 -5.88
CA SER A 70 -17.29 22.66 -7.21
C SER A 70 -18.34 22.88 -8.31
N VAL A 71 -19.57 22.39 -8.09
CA VAL A 71 -20.71 22.57 -9.02
C VAL A 71 -21.77 23.55 -8.51
N GLN A 72 -21.50 24.27 -7.41
CA GLN A 72 -22.40 25.24 -6.77
C GLN A 72 -21.65 26.58 -6.56
N PRO A 73 -21.46 27.40 -7.61
CA PRO A 73 -20.69 28.65 -7.50
C PRO A 73 -21.26 29.64 -6.47
N GLU A 74 -22.58 29.60 -6.26
CA GLU A 74 -23.30 30.43 -5.27
C GLU A 74 -22.87 30.14 -3.82
N LYS A 75 -22.25 28.96 -3.57
CA LYS A 75 -21.75 28.54 -2.26
C LYS A 75 -20.24 28.71 -2.11
N ALA A 76 -19.63 29.56 -2.90
CA ALA A 76 -18.19 29.82 -2.82
C ALA A 76 -17.72 30.25 -1.42
N GLY A 77 -18.49 31.07 -0.72
CA GLY A 77 -18.25 31.49 0.66
C GLY A 77 -18.27 30.31 1.63
N GLU A 78 -19.32 29.46 1.57
CA GLU A 78 -19.42 28.25 2.41
C GLU A 78 -18.26 27.30 2.17
N ALA A 79 -17.81 27.11 0.92
CA ALA A 79 -16.68 26.26 0.58
C ALA A 79 -15.38 26.74 1.23
N ARG A 80 -15.15 28.06 1.25
CA ARG A 80 -13.96 28.65 1.89
C ARG A 80 -14.03 28.58 3.41
N ASP A 81 -15.19 28.84 4.01
CA ASP A 81 -15.42 28.73 5.45
C ASP A 81 -15.28 27.27 5.92
N PHE A 82 -15.80 26.33 5.15
CA PHE A 82 -15.65 24.90 5.41
C PHE A 82 -14.18 24.46 5.35
N THR A 83 -13.45 24.89 4.31
CA THR A 83 -12.02 24.64 4.18
C THR A 83 -11.25 25.20 5.36
N ARG A 84 -11.51 26.47 5.76
CA ARG A 84 -10.84 27.11 6.89
C ARG A 84 -11.15 26.42 8.21
N THR A 85 -12.39 26.03 8.41
CA THR A 85 -12.84 25.34 9.64
C THR A 85 -12.13 24.00 9.82
N LEU A 86 -12.10 23.16 8.79
CA LEU A 86 -11.42 21.89 8.83
C LEU A 86 -9.90 22.03 8.90
N GLU A 87 -9.33 22.98 8.16
CA GLU A 87 -7.89 23.29 8.18
C GLU A 87 -7.39 23.54 9.61
N ILE A 88 -8.08 24.41 10.36
CA ILE A 88 -7.75 24.67 11.77
C ILE A 88 -7.81 23.40 12.60
N GLY A 89 -8.87 22.59 12.44
CA GLY A 89 -9.02 21.31 13.14
C GLY A 89 -7.88 20.34 12.84
N TYR A 90 -7.51 20.19 11.58
CA TYR A 90 -6.42 19.30 11.17
C TYR A 90 -5.05 19.75 11.68
N TRP A 91 -4.78 21.07 11.70
CA TRP A 91 -3.55 21.60 12.28
C TRP A 91 -3.50 21.38 13.80
N ILE A 92 -4.60 21.62 14.52
CA ILE A 92 -4.66 21.37 15.96
C ILE A 92 -4.42 19.87 16.24
N LEU A 93 -5.11 18.96 15.56
CA LEU A 93 -4.95 17.52 15.73
C LEU A 93 -3.52 17.07 15.37
N GLY A 94 -2.99 17.55 14.25
CA GLY A 94 -1.65 17.20 13.77
C GLY A 94 -0.56 17.66 14.76
N ILE A 95 -0.60 18.93 15.17
CA ILE A 95 0.36 19.49 16.14
C ILE A 95 0.24 18.78 17.48
N SER A 96 -0.98 18.54 17.98
CA SER A 96 -1.20 17.85 19.24
C SER A 96 -0.65 16.41 19.20
N ALA A 97 -0.92 15.66 18.11
CA ALA A 97 -0.40 14.31 17.94
C ALA A 97 1.14 14.29 17.84
N GLY A 98 1.70 15.19 17.05
CA GLY A 98 3.15 15.33 16.93
C GLY A 98 3.84 15.73 18.21
N ALA A 99 3.27 16.68 18.97
CA ALA A 99 3.77 17.10 20.26
C ALA A 99 3.69 15.96 21.29
N ALA A 100 2.60 15.19 21.28
CA ALA A 100 2.46 14.01 22.15
C ALA A 100 3.54 12.95 21.84
N ILE A 101 3.81 12.66 20.54
CA ILE A 101 4.88 11.73 20.14
C ILE A 101 6.24 12.27 20.56
N ALA A 102 6.53 13.55 20.32
CA ALA A 102 7.80 14.15 20.69
C ALA A 102 8.02 14.16 22.22
N ALA A 103 6.99 14.45 23.00
CA ALA A 103 7.04 14.36 24.46
C ALA A 103 7.21 12.93 24.96
N ALA A 104 6.56 11.95 24.31
CA ALA A 104 6.68 10.53 24.62
C ALA A 104 7.98 9.90 24.09
N ALA A 105 8.78 10.58 23.27
CA ALA A 105 9.97 10.04 22.61
C ALA A 105 10.96 9.37 23.59
N PRO A 106 11.32 9.95 24.75
CA PRO A 106 12.20 9.27 25.70
C PRO A 106 11.58 7.97 26.26
N LEU A 107 10.26 7.98 26.54
CA LEU A 107 9.55 6.80 27.03
C LEU A 107 9.45 5.71 25.95
N ILE A 108 9.17 6.09 24.71
CA ILE A 108 9.12 5.15 23.59
C ILE A 108 10.50 4.54 23.36
N ALA A 109 11.58 5.35 23.36
CA ALA A 109 12.93 4.87 23.16
C ALA A 109 13.40 3.89 24.27
N THR A 110 12.98 4.12 25.54
CA THR A 110 13.46 3.30 26.66
C THR A 110 12.54 2.12 27.01
N ARG A 111 11.22 2.22 26.69
CA ARG A 111 10.22 1.22 27.12
C ARG A 111 9.61 0.43 25.97
N TRP A 112 9.65 0.97 24.77
CA TRP A 112 8.98 0.34 23.60
C TRP A 112 9.99 -0.23 22.62
N VAL A 113 10.96 0.55 22.16
CA VAL A 113 11.91 0.15 21.13
C VAL A 113 13.09 -0.63 21.74
N ASN A 114 13.34 -1.83 21.24
CA ASN A 114 14.52 -2.62 21.66
C ASN A 114 15.75 -2.19 20.84
N ILE A 115 16.50 -1.22 21.38
CA ILE A 115 17.69 -0.64 20.75
C ILE A 115 18.86 -1.63 20.85
N GLY A 116 19.63 -1.78 19.77
CA GLY A 116 20.84 -2.60 19.72
C GLY A 116 22.11 -1.75 19.83
N THR A 117 22.62 -1.30 18.68
CA THR A 117 23.89 -0.58 18.58
C THR A 117 23.73 0.94 18.50
N LEU A 118 22.53 1.45 18.19
CA LEU A 118 22.29 2.87 18.09
C LEU A 118 22.33 3.54 19.47
N PRO A 119 22.98 4.72 19.60
CA PRO A 119 22.97 5.47 20.86
C PRO A 119 21.54 5.93 21.22
N LEU A 120 21.14 5.78 22.47
CA LEU A 120 19.83 6.20 22.96
C LEU A 120 19.47 7.66 22.60
N PRO A 121 20.39 8.66 22.72
CA PRO A 121 20.07 10.03 22.34
C PRO A 121 19.73 10.19 20.84
N VAL A 122 20.32 9.36 19.97
CA VAL A 122 20.02 9.38 18.53
C VAL A 122 18.60 8.87 18.29
N VAL A 123 18.20 7.79 18.97
CA VAL A 123 16.84 7.24 18.86
C VAL A 123 15.80 8.22 19.39
N VAL A 124 16.05 8.83 20.56
CA VAL A 124 15.15 9.85 21.13
C VAL A 124 14.99 11.03 20.18
N ARG A 125 16.09 11.57 19.65
CA ARG A 125 16.05 12.68 18.67
C ARG A 125 15.30 12.29 17.40
N SER A 126 15.50 11.06 16.92
CA SER A 126 14.77 10.54 15.76
C SER A 126 13.27 10.47 16.00
N LEU A 127 12.84 9.99 17.17
CA LEU A 127 11.43 9.95 17.56
C LEU A 127 10.82 11.35 17.71
N MET A 128 11.56 12.32 18.24
CA MET A 128 11.13 13.72 18.27
C MET A 128 10.92 14.28 16.87
N LEU A 129 11.83 14.02 15.93
CA LEU A 129 11.67 14.40 14.52
C LEU A 129 10.48 13.71 13.85
N MET A 130 10.22 12.44 14.20
CA MET A 130 9.01 11.73 13.74
C MET A 130 7.74 12.41 14.29
N GLY A 131 7.77 12.96 15.51
CA GLY A 131 6.70 13.82 16.03
C GLY A 131 6.46 15.05 15.15
N GLY A 132 7.52 15.74 14.73
CA GLY A 132 7.42 16.86 13.79
C GLY A 132 6.82 16.45 12.44
N LEU A 133 7.24 15.30 11.89
CA LEU A 133 6.66 14.74 10.67
C LEU A 133 5.17 14.37 10.85
N ALA A 134 4.83 13.82 12.01
CA ALA A 134 3.46 13.49 12.39
C ALA A 134 2.54 14.71 12.42
N SER A 135 3.05 15.86 12.88
CA SER A 135 2.32 17.12 12.90
C SER A 135 1.85 17.57 11.50
N LEU A 136 2.62 17.23 10.46
CA LEU A 136 2.32 17.60 9.07
C LEU A 136 1.43 16.55 8.37
N GLN A 137 1.38 15.32 8.87
CA GLN A 137 0.69 14.20 8.20
C GLN A 137 -0.81 14.48 7.97
N LEU A 138 -1.51 14.94 9.00
CA LEU A 138 -2.95 15.20 8.90
C LEU A 138 -3.26 16.40 7.99
N PRO A 139 -2.60 17.58 8.10
CA PRO A 139 -2.76 18.66 7.14
C PRO A 139 -2.50 18.23 5.69
N LEU A 140 -1.50 17.37 5.44
CA LEU A 140 -1.23 16.86 4.09
C LEU A 140 -2.40 16.03 3.55
N VAL A 141 -2.99 15.14 4.36
CA VAL A 141 -4.18 14.35 3.98
C VAL A 141 -5.37 15.25 3.66
N PHE A 142 -5.59 16.27 4.48
CA PHE A 142 -6.64 17.26 4.28
C PHE A 142 -6.50 18.01 2.94
N TYR A 143 -5.32 18.59 2.64
CA TYR A 143 -5.10 19.32 1.39
C TYR A 143 -5.23 18.42 0.17
N GLN A 144 -4.75 17.16 0.26
CA GLN A 144 -4.92 16.17 -0.81
C GLN A 144 -6.40 15.87 -1.05
N GLY A 145 -7.20 15.67 0.00
CA GLY A 145 -8.64 15.44 -0.08
C GLY A 145 -9.36 16.60 -0.78
N GLY A 146 -9.01 17.82 -0.44
CA GLY A 146 -9.59 19.03 -1.05
C GLY A 146 -9.29 19.13 -2.55
N LEU A 147 -8.03 18.96 -2.96
CA LEU A 147 -7.63 18.96 -4.37
C LEU A 147 -8.27 17.82 -5.17
N MET A 148 -8.43 16.64 -4.57
CA MET A 148 -9.16 15.54 -5.21
C MET A 148 -10.62 15.89 -5.45
N GLY A 149 -11.29 16.49 -4.47
CA GLY A 149 -12.67 16.95 -4.57
C GLY A 149 -12.87 18.01 -5.66
N LEU A 150 -11.95 18.95 -5.76
CA LEU A 150 -11.94 19.97 -6.81
C LEU A 150 -11.48 19.45 -8.19
N GLN A 151 -11.35 18.14 -8.38
CA GLN A 151 -10.91 17.49 -9.63
C GLN A 151 -9.54 17.96 -10.14
N ARG A 152 -8.65 18.40 -9.22
CA ARG A 152 -7.26 18.84 -9.51
C ARG A 152 -6.26 17.70 -9.39
N GLN A 153 -6.63 16.50 -9.84
CA GLN A 153 -5.86 15.28 -9.64
C GLN A 153 -4.52 15.30 -10.38
N VAL A 154 -4.44 15.91 -11.56
CA VAL A 154 -3.18 16.07 -12.31
C VAL A 154 -2.17 16.90 -11.52
N LEU A 155 -2.61 18.07 -10.97
CA LEU A 155 -1.78 18.90 -10.13
C LEU A 155 -1.32 18.16 -8.87
N LEU A 156 -2.24 17.50 -8.19
CA LEU A 156 -1.94 16.71 -6.99
C LEU A 156 -0.88 15.66 -7.26
N ASN A 157 -1.03 14.89 -8.35
CA ASN A 157 -0.07 13.83 -8.69
C ASN A 157 1.28 14.40 -9.16
N ALA A 158 1.30 15.53 -9.85
CA ALA A 158 2.55 16.23 -10.18
C ALA A 158 3.31 16.65 -8.92
N VAL A 159 2.61 17.23 -7.93
CA VAL A 159 3.21 17.58 -6.63
C VAL A 159 3.70 16.31 -5.91
N LYS A 160 2.91 15.25 -5.85
CA LYS A 160 3.32 13.97 -5.22
C LYS A 160 4.59 13.40 -5.85
N ILE A 161 4.68 13.37 -7.17
CA ILE A 161 5.88 12.86 -7.87
C ILE A 161 7.08 13.77 -7.58
N ALA A 162 6.93 15.08 -7.70
CA ALA A 162 8.00 16.03 -7.41
C ALA A 162 8.53 15.87 -5.97
N MET A 163 7.62 15.78 -4.99
CA MET A 163 8.00 15.58 -3.59
C MET A 163 8.57 14.18 -3.31
N ALA A 164 8.12 13.15 -4.00
CA ALA A 164 8.71 11.81 -3.90
C ALA A 164 10.15 11.78 -4.44
N VAL A 165 10.40 12.42 -5.58
CA VAL A 165 11.75 12.56 -6.16
C VAL A 165 12.64 13.37 -5.23
N THR A 166 12.16 14.54 -4.77
CA THR A 166 12.91 15.41 -3.87
C THR A 166 13.16 14.72 -2.51
N GLY A 167 12.15 14.07 -1.95
CA GLY A 167 12.25 13.36 -0.68
C GLY A 167 13.23 12.20 -0.73
N SER A 168 13.09 11.32 -1.71
CA SER A 168 13.93 10.13 -1.82
C SER A 168 15.30 10.44 -2.39
N GLY A 169 15.37 11.17 -3.50
CA GLY A 169 16.66 11.54 -4.14
C GLY A 169 17.46 12.51 -3.28
N GLY A 170 16.81 13.53 -2.75
CA GLY A 170 17.45 14.48 -1.84
C GLY A 170 17.93 13.83 -0.54
N ALA A 171 17.19 12.85 0.00
CA ALA A 171 17.64 12.08 1.14
C ALA A 171 18.97 11.36 0.86
N VAL A 172 19.12 10.73 -0.31
CA VAL A 172 20.38 10.09 -0.71
C VAL A 172 21.50 11.12 -0.83
N LEU A 173 21.23 12.28 -1.42
CA LEU A 173 22.23 13.37 -1.52
C LEU A 173 22.66 13.87 -0.13
N ILE A 174 21.73 14.07 0.79
CA ILE A 174 22.02 14.47 2.18
C ILE A 174 22.85 13.41 2.90
N LEU A 175 22.48 12.12 2.74
CA LEU A 175 23.23 11.02 3.35
C LEU A 175 24.63 10.86 2.78
N TRP A 176 24.82 11.20 1.51
CA TRP A 176 26.11 11.08 0.83
C TRP A 176 27.01 12.31 1.08
N LEU A 177 26.46 13.53 0.98
CA LEU A 177 27.26 14.78 0.98
C LEU A 177 27.34 15.45 2.33
N VAL A 178 26.33 15.27 3.22
CA VAL A 178 26.25 15.98 4.49
C VAL A 178 26.54 15.07 5.68
N SER A 179 25.72 14.04 5.89
CA SER A 179 25.88 13.13 7.04
C SER A 179 25.11 11.82 6.85
N PRO A 180 25.77 10.65 6.94
CA PRO A 180 25.13 9.35 6.82
C PRO A 180 24.43 8.93 8.14
N THR A 181 23.54 9.78 8.65
CA THR A 181 22.82 9.54 9.92
C THR A 181 21.31 9.56 9.74
N ILE A 182 20.62 8.78 10.57
CA ILE A 182 19.15 8.73 10.57
C ILE A 182 18.53 10.09 10.91
N THR A 183 19.20 10.88 11.75
CA THR A 183 18.74 12.24 12.09
C THR A 183 18.79 13.18 10.89
N ALA A 184 19.85 13.13 10.07
CA ALA A 184 19.96 13.91 8.84
C ALA A 184 18.89 13.51 7.83
N PHE A 185 18.63 12.20 7.69
CA PHE A 185 17.53 11.68 6.88
C PHE A 185 16.18 12.23 7.33
N LEU A 186 15.85 12.14 8.62
CA LEU A 186 14.57 12.61 9.16
C LEU A 186 14.40 14.12 9.09
N TRP A 187 15.48 14.89 9.29
CA TRP A 187 15.46 16.34 9.07
C TRP A 187 15.12 16.69 7.62
N TRP A 188 15.74 16.00 6.65
CA TRP A 188 15.42 16.19 5.24
C TRP A 188 13.96 15.86 4.95
N GLN A 189 13.46 14.73 5.45
CA GLN A 189 12.05 14.38 5.30
C GLN A 189 11.11 15.42 5.88
N LEU A 190 11.48 16.02 7.04
CA LEU A 190 10.68 17.08 7.66
C LEU A 190 10.65 18.35 6.78
N VAL A 191 11.78 18.74 6.21
CA VAL A 191 11.85 19.89 5.27
C VAL A 191 10.97 19.62 4.04
N VAL A 192 11.06 18.43 3.44
CA VAL A 192 10.26 18.06 2.27
C VAL A 192 8.77 18.00 2.62
N ALA A 193 8.40 17.45 3.77
CA ALA A 193 7.01 17.39 4.22
C ALA A 193 6.43 18.80 4.47
N ALA A 194 7.22 19.71 5.06
CA ALA A 194 6.83 21.10 5.25
C ALA A 194 6.67 21.82 3.90
N LEU A 195 7.61 21.65 2.97
CA LEU A 195 7.50 22.19 1.61
C LEU A 195 6.24 21.64 0.90
N GLN A 196 5.99 20.35 1.01
CA GLN A 196 4.79 19.73 0.45
C GLN A 196 3.51 20.33 1.05
N ALA A 197 3.48 20.55 2.36
CA ALA A 197 2.34 21.16 3.03
C ALA A 197 2.08 22.60 2.51
N VAL A 198 3.13 23.39 2.35
CA VAL A 198 3.02 24.75 1.79
C VAL A 198 2.52 24.74 0.35
N VAL A 199 3.10 23.87 -0.51
CA VAL A 199 2.70 23.77 -1.91
C VAL A 199 1.24 23.28 -2.06
N LEU A 200 0.82 22.29 -1.27
CA LEU A 200 -0.56 21.78 -1.31
C LEU A 200 -1.55 22.80 -0.70
N TRP A 201 -1.17 23.48 0.38
CA TRP A 201 -1.95 24.58 0.94
C TRP A 201 -2.20 25.67 -0.10
N TRP A 202 -1.12 26.18 -0.72
CA TRP A 202 -1.22 27.20 -1.75
C TRP A 202 -2.08 26.72 -2.94
N SER A 203 -1.86 25.49 -3.40
CA SER A 203 -2.59 24.90 -4.52
C SER A 203 -4.09 24.75 -4.23
N LEU A 204 -4.46 24.34 -3.01
CA LEU A 204 -5.86 24.23 -2.61
C LEU A 204 -6.53 25.59 -2.56
N TRP A 205 -5.95 26.57 -1.84
CA TRP A 205 -6.53 27.88 -1.69
C TRP A 205 -6.66 28.66 -3.01
N HIS A 206 -5.73 28.47 -3.95
CA HIS A 206 -5.84 29.02 -5.31
C HIS A 206 -6.86 28.28 -6.20
N SER A 207 -7.20 27.07 -5.87
CA SER A 207 -8.19 26.28 -6.63
C SER A 207 -9.62 26.50 -6.16
N LEU A 208 -9.82 27.12 -4.99
CA LEU A 208 -11.13 27.47 -4.46
C LEU A 208 -11.72 28.66 -5.21
N PRO A 209 -13.05 28.68 -5.45
CA PRO A 209 -13.71 29.82 -6.05
C PRO A 209 -13.55 31.07 -5.18
N VAL A 210 -13.57 32.24 -5.83
CA VAL A 210 -13.50 33.53 -5.13
C VAL A 210 -14.84 33.75 -4.42
N ALA A 211 -14.80 34.29 -3.19
CA ALA A 211 -15.96 34.63 -2.39
C ALA A 211 -15.90 36.11 -1.97
N ASP A 212 -17.06 36.69 -1.69
CA ASP A 212 -17.21 38.10 -1.33
C ASP A 212 -16.75 38.41 0.09
N HIS A 213 -16.50 37.39 0.91
CA HIS A 213 -16.03 37.55 2.29
C HIS A 213 -14.77 36.75 2.59
N SER A 214 -14.01 37.17 3.60
CA SER A 214 -12.84 36.42 4.10
C SER A 214 -13.27 35.10 4.75
N PRO A 215 -12.48 34.00 4.57
CA PRO A 215 -12.79 32.70 5.16
C PRO A 215 -12.86 32.76 6.68
N SER A 216 -13.94 32.26 7.26
CA SER A 216 -14.21 32.27 8.69
C SER A 216 -14.34 30.86 9.26
N PHE A 217 -14.08 30.72 10.58
CA PHE A 217 -14.31 29.48 11.31
C PHE A 217 -15.80 29.34 11.67
N SER A 218 -16.42 28.21 11.30
CA SER A 218 -17.83 27.95 11.56
C SER A 218 -18.04 26.57 12.22
N PRO A 219 -18.31 26.52 13.54
CA PRO A 219 -18.59 25.26 14.24
C PRO A 219 -19.81 24.49 13.68
N ALA A 220 -20.78 25.23 13.12
CA ALA A 220 -21.98 24.65 12.53
C ALA A 220 -21.64 23.72 11.35
N LEU A 221 -20.67 24.09 10.51
CA LEU A 221 -20.23 23.27 9.39
C LEU A 221 -19.58 21.96 9.86
N LEU A 222 -18.82 22.00 10.94
CA LEU A 222 -18.21 20.80 11.53
C LEU A 222 -19.27 19.83 12.05
N ARG A 223 -20.33 20.36 12.69
CA ARG A 223 -21.44 19.55 13.21
C ARG A 223 -22.20 18.82 12.09
N ASN A 224 -22.32 19.41 10.93
CA ASN A 224 -23.05 18.83 9.79
C ASN A 224 -22.34 17.63 9.18
N VAL A 225 -21.00 17.58 9.23
CA VAL A 225 -20.23 16.50 8.60
C VAL A 225 -19.84 15.38 9.56
N TRP A 226 -19.98 15.58 10.86
CA TRP A 226 -19.60 14.64 11.92
C TRP A 226 -20.19 13.24 11.73
N ARG A 227 -21.47 13.12 11.35
CA ARG A 227 -22.12 11.81 11.16
C ARG A 227 -21.49 11.00 10.04
N PHE A 228 -21.14 11.63 8.94
CA PHE A 228 -20.49 10.97 7.81
C PHE A 228 -19.04 10.59 8.18
N ALA A 229 -18.32 11.51 8.77
CA ALA A 229 -16.95 11.28 9.25
C ALA A 229 -16.90 10.09 10.23
N ALA A 230 -17.77 10.05 11.23
CA ALA A 230 -17.84 8.95 12.19
C ALA A 230 -18.13 7.59 11.54
N GLY A 231 -18.98 7.54 10.52
CA GLY A 231 -19.25 6.32 9.76
C GLY A 231 -18.01 5.81 9.01
N MET A 232 -17.25 6.71 8.39
CA MET A 232 -16.00 6.37 7.68
C MET A 232 -14.89 5.94 8.64
N SER A 233 -14.83 6.51 9.85
CA SER A 233 -13.81 6.21 10.86
C SER A 233 -13.78 4.72 11.24
N GLY A 234 -14.93 4.09 11.41
CA GLY A 234 -15.01 2.67 11.76
C GLY A 234 -14.34 1.75 10.75
N ILE A 235 -14.51 2.03 9.46
CA ILE A 235 -13.89 1.28 8.37
C ILE A 235 -12.37 1.52 8.38
N THR A 236 -11.95 2.78 8.49
CA THR A 236 -10.54 3.16 8.50
C THR A 236 -9.80 2.53 9.67
N VAL A 237 -10.34 2.62 10.89
CA VAL A 237 -9.75 2.02 12.09
C VAL A 237 -9.59 0.51 11.94
N SER A 238 -10.64 -0.19 11.50
CA SER A 238 -10.57 -1.65 11.30
C SER A 238 -9.50 -2.04 10.28
N THR A 239 -9.39 -1.29 9.19
CA THR A 239 -8.39 -1.54 8.14
C THR A 239 -6.97 -1.32 8.66
N ILE A 240 -6.73 -0.22 9.40
CA ILE A 240 -5.41 0.10 9.95
C ILE A 240 -5.00 -0.94 10.99
N ILE A 241 -5.91 -1.32 11.89
CA ILE A 241 -5.63 -2.39 12.86
C ILE A 241 -5.19 -3.65 12.13
N LEU A 242 -5.96 -4.11 11.15
CA LEU A 242 -5.65 -5.34 10.42
C LEU A 242 -4.30 -5.29 9.70
N THR A 243 -3.98 -4.16 9.07
CA THR A 243 -2.79 -4.01 8.21
C THR A 243 -1.52 -3.59 8.94
N GLN A 244 -1.63 -3.07 10.17
CA GLN A 244 -0.47 -2.59 10.95
C GLN A 244 -0.23 -3.37 12.24
N LEU A 245 -1.13 -4.26 12.61
CA LEU A 245 -1.08 -4.99 13.88
C LEU A 245 0.23 -5.78 14.05
N ASP A 246 0.68 -6.45 13.00
CA ASP A 246 1.95 -7.17 12.96
C ASP A 246 3.13 -6.24 13.28
N LYS A 247 3.20 -5.09 12.62
CA LYS A 247 4.28 -4.11 12.79
C LYS A 247 4.27 -3.46 14.17
N ILE A 248 3.08 -3.16 14.70
CA ILE A 248 2.93 -2.63 16.08
C ILE A 248 3.46 -3.65 17.09
N ILE A 249 3.05 -4.91 16.98
CA ILE A 249 3.51 -5.99 17.86
C ILE A 249 5.02 -6.18 17.72
N LEU A 250 5.53 -6.29 16.49
CA LEU A 250 6.94 -6.56 16.22
C LEU A 250 7.85 -5.41 16.64
N SER A 251 7.41 -4.17 16.50
CA SER A 251 8.20 -3.00 16.94
C SER A 251 8.48 -3.01 18.44
N ARG A 252 7.66 -3.72 19.22
CA ARG A 252 7.83 -3.89 20.66
C ARG A 252 8.59 -5.16 21.02
N LEU A 253 8.36 -6.27 20.29
CA LEU A 253 8.91 -7.58 20.64
C LEU A 253 10.31 -7.80 20.09
N LEU A 254 10.63 -7.26 18.91
CA LEU A 254 11.89 -7.56 18.23
C LEU A 254 12.97 -6.50 18.51
N PRO A 255 14.25 -6.89 18.51
CA PRO A 255 15.35 -5.93 18.39
C PRO A 255 15.18 -5.09 17.12
N LEU A 256 15.56 -3.82 17.19
CA LEU A 256 15.39 -2.86 16.09
C LEU A 256 16.04 -3.32 14.78
N LYS A 257 17.17 -4.01 14.87
CA LYS A 257 17.85 -4.63 13.73
C LYS A 257 16.96 -5.69 13.04
N SER A 258 16.32 -6.57 13.82
CA SER A 258 15.42 -7.61 13.31
C SER A 258 14.13 -7.00 12.75
N PHE A 259 13.64 -5.93 13.35
CA PHE A 259 12.52 -5.16 12.82
C PHE A 259 12.89 -4.48 11.50
N GLY A 260 14.15 -4.06 11.32
CA GLY A 260 14.68 -3.56 10.06
C GLY A 260 14.63 -4.60 8.93
N TYR A 261 15.00 -5.86 9.20
CA TYR A 261 14.86 -6.96 8.23
C TYR A 261 13.39 -7.22 7.88
N TYR A 262 12.50 -7.18 8.86
CA TYR A 262 11.06 -7.33 8.62
C TYR A 262 10.51 -6.17 7.77
N THR A 263 10.94 -4.95 8.05
CA THR A 263 10.57 -3.75 7.26
C THR A 263 11.02 -3.87 5.81
N LEU A 264 12.26 -4.34 5.58
CA LEU A 264 12.78 -4.58 4.24
C LEU A 264 11.96 -5.64 3.50
N ALA A 265 11.65 -6.74 4.18
CA ALA A 265 10.81 -7.79 3.63
C ALA A 265 9.39 -7.30 3.29
N THR A 266 8.81 -6.47 4.16
CA THR A 266 7.50 -5.86 3.92
C THR A 266 7.50 -4.94 2.70
N ALA A 267 8.58 -4.19 2.47
CA ALA A 267 8.72 -3.34 1.29
C ALA A 267 8.69 -4.18 0.00
N VAL A 268 9.40 -5.33 -0.04
CA VAL A 268 9.34 -6.27 -1.17
C VAL A 268 7.95 -6.85 -1.35
N GLY A 269 7.35 -7.34 -0.26
CA GLY A 269 6.01 -7.94 -0.29
C GLY A 269 4.94 -6.97 -0.77
N SER A 270 5.00 -5.72 -0.31
CA SER A 270 4.06 -4.67 -0.72
C SER A 270 4.22 -4.24 -2.18
N GLY A 271 5.35 -4.53 -2.81
CA GLY A 271 5.55 -4.30 -4.25
C GLY A 271 4.52 -5.00 -5.13
N LEU A 272 3.95 -6.15 -4.70
CA LEU A 272 2.88 -6.81 -5.45
C LEU A 272 1.59 -5.97 -5.58
N TYR A 273 1.33 -5.05 -4.65
CA TYR A 273 0.13 -4.20 -4.75
C TYR A 273 0.16 -3.27 -5.96
N VAL A 274 1.34 -2.98 -6.52
CA VAL A 274 1.48 -2.25 -7.81
C VAL A 274 0.78 -2.98 -8.95
N LEU A 275 0.74 -4.33 -8.90
CA LEU A 275 0.04 -5.18 -9.87
C LEU A 275 -1.42 -5.45 -9.48
N ILE A 276 -1.70 -5.61 -8.19
CA ILE A 276 -3.01 -5.98 -7.66
C ILE A 276 -4.02 -4.83 -7.83
N ILE A 277 -3.66 -3.62 -7.42
CA ILE A 277 -4.57 -2.47 -7.36
C ILE A 277 -5.16 -2.10 -8.73
N PRO A 278 -4.39 -2.05 -9.84
CA PRO A 278 -4.96 -1.75 -11.15
C PRO A 278 -6.00 -2.77 -11.63
N VAL A 279 -5.76 -4.06 -11.39
CA VAL A 279 -6.72 -5.13 -11.77
C VAL A 279 -8.01 -4.98 -10.98
N PHE A 280 -7.92 -4.78 -9.67
CA PHE A 280 -9.08 -4.52 -8.82
C PHE A 280 -9.89 -3.31 -9.30
N ASN A 281 -9.22 -2.18 -9.50
CA ASN A 281 -9.85 -0.92 -9.91
C ASN A 281 -10.48 -0.98 -11.31
N ALA A 282 -9.97 -1.81 -12.21
CA ALA A 282 -10.55 -2.03 -13.52
C ALA A 282 -11.76 -2.98 -13.49
N THR A 283 -11.74 -3.98 -12.59
CA THR A 283 -12.75 -5.05 -12.56
C THR A 283 -13.94 -4.69 -11.68
N PHE A 284 -13.72 -4.07 -10.51
CA PHE A 284 -14.77 -3.79 -9.54
C PHE A 284 -15.95 -2.95 -10.09
N PRO A 285 -15.74 -1.82 -10.79
CA PRO A 285 -16.85 -1.02 -11.32
C PRO A 285 -17.67 -1.78 -12.38
N ARG A 286 -16.99 -2.61 -13.20
CA ARG A 286 -17.67 -3.43 -14.23
C ARG A 286 -18.51 -4.54 -13.60
N LEU A 287 -17.96 -5.24 -12.56
CA LEU A 287 -18.73 -6.20 -11.78
C LEU A 287 -19.97 -5.54 -11.15
N SER A 288 -19.82 -4.37 -10.57
CA SER A 288 -20.92 -3.62 -9.96
C SER A 288 -22.01 -3.27 -10.98
N ALA A 289 -21.63 -2.85 -12.20
CA ALA A 289 -22.57 -2.55 -13.27
C ALA A 289 -23.32 -3.80 -13.76
N MET A 290 -22.61 -4.93 -13.92
CA MET A 290 -23.22 -6.20 -14.35
C MET A 290 -24.15 -6.78 -13.28
N VAL A 291 -23.78 -6.68 -12.00
CA VAL A 291 -24.65 -7.08 -10.87
C VAL A 291 -25.93 -6.23 -10.86
N ALA A 292 -25.82 -4.91 -11.05
CA ALA A 292 -26.96 -4.02 -11.13
C ALA A 292 -27.87 -4.30 -12.35
N ALA A 293 -27.27 -4.73 -13.46
CA ALA A 293 -27.99 -5.15 -14.68
C ALA A 293 -28.54 -6.59 -14.61
N GLN A 294 -28.29 -7.32 -13.51
CA GLN A 294 -28.66 -8.74 -13.35
C GLN A 294 -28.09 -9.68 -14.43
N ASP A 295 -26.94 -9.30 -15.01
CA ASP A 295 -26.22 -10.11 -16.00
C ASP A 295 -25.33 -11.16 -15.31
N GLU A 296 -25.91 -12.26 -14.88
CA GLU A 296 -25.18 -13.33 -14.17
C GLU A 296 -24.06 -13.97 -15.02
N ASN A 297 -24.28 -14.09 -16.34
CA ASN A 297 -23.27 -14.67 -17.23
C ASN A 297 -22.08 -13.73 -17.40
N GLY A 298 -22.33 -12.44 -17.59
CA GLY A 298 -21.28 -11.42 -17.65
C GLY A 298 -20.50 -11.32 -16.34
N VAL A 299 -21.18 -11.38 -15.18
CA VAL A 299 -20.53 -11.42 -13.86
C VAL A 299 -19.60 -12.63 -13.75
N ARG A 300 -20.08 -13.83 -14.12
CA ARG A 300 -19.29 -15.08 -14.08
C ARG A 300 -18.06 -14.99 -14.99
N GLU A 301 -18.25 -14.55 -16.23
CA GLU A 301 -17.17 -14.45 -17.21
C GLU A 301 -16.10 -13.42 -16.78
N LEU A 302 -16.52 -12.21 -16.40
CA LEU A 302 -15.61 -11.16 -15.95
C LEU A 302 -14.88 -11.55 -14.66
N TYR A 303 -15.57 -12.23 -13.73
CA TYR A 303 -14.98 -12.69 -12.47
C TYR A 303 -13.85 -13.68 -12.70
N HIS A 304 -14.07 -14.72 -13.53
CA HIS A 304 -13.04 -15.72 -13.83
C HIS A 304 -11.90 -15.15 -14.68
N LEU A 305 -12.22 -14.30 -15.67
CA LEU A 305 -11.20 -13.61 -16.46
C LEU A 305 -10.30 -12.73 -15.58
N GLY A 306 -10.92 -11.92 -14.72
CA GLY A 306 -10.19 -11.08 -13.76
C GLY A 306 -9.35 -11.90 -12.77
N SER A 307 -9.88 -13.04 -12.29
CA SER A 307 -9.16 -13.93 -11.38
C SER A 307 -7.94 -14.57 -12.05
N GLN A 308 -8.07 -15.04 -13.30
CA GLN A 308 -6.93 -15.57 -14.07
C GLN A 308 -5.91 -14.49 -14.39
N LEU A 309 -6.35 -13.29 -14.78
CA LEU A 309 -5.46 -12.15 -15.01
C LEU A 309 -4.66 -11.80 -13.74
N MET A 310 -5.34 -11.73 -12.59
CA MET A 310 -4.70 -11.49 -11.30
C MET A 310 -3.65 -12.58 -11.01
N ALA A 311 -4.02 -13.85 -11.15
CA ALA A 311 -3.13 -14.98 -10.89
C ALA A 311 -1.88 -14.95 -11.77
N VAL A 312 -2.04 -14.71 -13.07
CA VAL A 312 -0.93 -14.65 -14.05
C VAL A 312 0.00 -13.46 -13.79
N LEU A 313 -0.50 -12.35 -13.30
CA LEU A 313 0.33 -11.18 -12.99
C LEU A 313 1.12 -11.36 -11.69
N ILE A 314 0.52 -11.94 -10.65
CA ILE A 314 1.15 -11.95 -9.32
C ILE A 314 1.89 -13.25 -9.01
N LEU A 315 1.40 -14.42 -9.46
CA LEU A 315 1.99 -15.70 -9.07
C LEU A 315 3.39 -15.97 -9.64
N PRO A 316 3.70 -15.64 -10.91
CA PRO A 316 5.08 -15.71 -11.41
C PRO A 316 6.04 -14.84 -10.61
N VAL A 317 5.67 -13.59 -10.34
CA VAL A 317 6.49 -12.66 -9.55
C VAL A 317 6.69 -13.17 -8.12
N ALA A 318 5.60 -13.59 -7.47
CA ALA A 318 5.65 -14.13 -6.12
C ALA A 318 6.51 -15.40 -6.04
N SER A 319 6.39 -16.31 -7.02
CA SER A 319 7.18 -17.53 -7.08
C SER A 319 8.69 -17.23 -7.24
N ILE A 320 9.04 -16.33 -8.17
CA ILE A 320 10.45 -15.94 -8.33
C ILE A 320 10.99 -15.31 -7.06
N VAL A 321 10.29 -14.33 -6.48
CA VAL A 321 10.73 -13.69 -5.25
C VAL A 321 10.84 -14.68 -4.09
N ALA A 322 9.95 -15.68 -4.01
CA ALA A 322 10.01 -16.70 -2.96
C ALA A 322 11.18 -17.67 -3.12
N PHE A 323 11.41 -18.19 -4.34
CA PHE A 323 12.45 -19.20 -4.60
C PHE A 323 13.85 -18.61 -4.75
N PHE A 324 13.97 -17.39 -5.25
CA PHE A 324 15.21 -16.64 -5.43
C PHE A 324 15.32 -15.46 -4.46
N SER A 325 14.71 -15.55 -3.28
CA SER A 325 14.62 -14.45 -2.31
C SER A 325 15.99 -13.87 -1.94
N TYR A 326 16.99 -14.72 -1.68
CA TYR A 326 18.35 -14.27 -1.41
C TYR A 326 18.96 -13.56 -2.61
N ASP A 327 18.84 -14.14 -3.80
CA ASP A 327 19.42 -13.61 -5.04
C ASP A 327 18.80 -12.26 -5.39
N VAL A 328 17.47 -12.17 -5.33
CA VAL A 328 16.70 -10.91 -5.56
C VAL A 328 17.14 -9.83 -4.58
N LEU A 329 17.19 -10.15 -3.29
CA LEU A 329 17.62 -9.19 -2.27
C LEU A 329 19.08 -8.78 -2.42
N MET A 330 19.98 -9.71 -2.75
CA MET A 330 21.38 -9.43 -2.94
C MET A 330 21.63 -8.55 -4.18
N VAL A 331 20.97 -8.87 -5.29
CA VAL A 331 21.01 -8.04 -6.51
C VAL A 331 20.47 -6.63 -6.24
N TRP A 332 19.37 -6.54 -5.49
CA TRP A 332 18.73 -5.26 -5.20
C TRP A 332 19.50 -4.43 -4.19
N THR A 333 19.82 -4.99 -3.01
CA THR A 333 20.45 -4.23 -1.91
C THR A 333 21.98 -4.18 -2.00
N GLY A 334 22.62 -5.18 -2.58
CA GLY A 334 24.06 -5.37 -2.57
C GLY A 334 24.65 -5.65 -1.18
N ASN A 335 23.81 -6.08 -0.26
CA ASN A 335 24.21 -6.35 1.11
C ASN A 335 23.88 -7.81 1.46
N ALA A 336 24.92 -8.64 1.55
CA ALA A 336 24.79 -10.08 1.78
C ALA A 336 24.18 -10.40 3.16
N GLU A 337 24.46 -9.60 4.18
CA GLU A 337 23.89 -9.78 5.51
C GLU A 337 22.38 -9.48 5.50
N ALA A 338 21.99 -8.35 4.91
CA ALA A 338 20.59 -8.00 4.76
C ALA A 338 19.84 -9.05 3.93
N ALA A 339 20.41 -9.48 2.79
CA ALA A 339 19.81 -10.49 1.94
C ALA A 339 19.60 -11.82 2.69
N ARG A 340 20.61 -12.31 3.41
CA ARG A 340 20.55 -13.58 4.14
C ARG A 340 19.50 -13.57 5.25
N ASN A 341 19.47 -12.51 6.05
CA ASN A 341 18.56 -12.40 7.19
C ASN A 341 17.11 -12.06 6.77
N THR A 342 16.90 -11.54 5.56
CA THR A 342 15.57 -11.14 5.07
C THR A 342 14.95 -12.18 4.14
N ALA A 343 15.72 -13.04 3.50
CA ALA A 343 15.26 -13.95 2.45
C ALA A 343 14.05 -14.80 2.87
N THR A 344 14.14 -15.50 4.00
CA THR A 344 13.04 -16.35 4.49
C THR A 344 11.81 -15.53 4.86
N ILE A 345 11.99 -14.33 5.42
CA ILE A 345 10.90 -13.43 5.78
C ILE A 345 10.16 -13.00 4.51
N VAL A 346 10.89 -12.61 3.46
CA VAL A 346 10.33 -12.24 2.15
C VAL A 346 9.52 -13.39 1.56
N SER A 347 10.04 -14.62 1.60
CA SER A 347 9.35 -15.78 1.02
C SER A 347 7.96 -16.02 1.64
N PHE A 348 7.83 -15.88 2.96
CA PHE A 348 6.52 -15.98 3.63
C PHE A 348 5.64 -14.77 3.37
N LEU A 349 6.19 -13.54 3.44
CA LEU A 349 5.40 -12.34 3.22
C LEU A 349 4.87 -12.25 1.79
N ILE A 350 5.69 -12.59 0.78
CA ILE A 350 5.27 -12.53 -0.62
C ILE A 350 4.20 -13.58 -0.92
N ALA A 351 4.30 -14.79 -0.33
CA ALA A 351 3.28 -15.82 -0.45
C ALA A 351 1.95 -15.34 0.16
N GLY A 352 1.99 -14.79 1.39
CA GLY A 352 0.80 -14.22 2.03
C GLY A 352 0.19 -13.07 1.23
N THR A 353 1.02 -12.16 0.69
CA THR A 353 0.54 -11.03 -0.12
C THR A 353 -0.03 -11.49 -1.46
N ALA A 354 0.53 -12.54 -2.07
CA ALA A 354 -0.04 -13.13 -3.28
C ALA A 354 -1.44 -13.72 -3.02
N MET A 355 -1.61 -14.47 -1.92
CA MET A 355 -2.93 -14.98 -1.51
C MET A 355 -3.92 -13.84 -1.24
N ASN A 356 -3.48 -12.76 -0.59
CA ASN A 356 -4.28 -11.56 -0.38
C ASN A 356 -4.69 -10.91 -1.71
N GLY A 357 -3.76 -10.83 -2.68
CA GLY A 357 -4.03 -10.33 -4.02
C GLY A 357 -5.09 -11.15 -4.76
N LEU A 358 -5.03 -12.49 -4.67
CA LEU A 358 -6.04 -13.37 -5.26
C LEU A 358 -7.43 -13.15 -4.64
N MET A 359 -7.50 -12.82 -3.35
CA MET A 359 -8.76 -12.49 -2.66
C MET A 359 -9.39 -11.18 -3.13
N SER A 360 -8.68 -10.33 -3.87
CA SER A 360 -9.21 -9.04 -4.34
C SER A 360 -10.44 -9.20 -5.23
N LEU A 361 -10.50 -10.24 -6.07
CA LEU A 361 -11.66 -10.47 -6.95
C LEU A 361 -12.88 -11.02 -6.19
N PRO A 362 -12.77 -12.04 -5.32
CA PRO A 362 -13.86 -12.42 -4.41
C PRO A 362 -14.38 -11.24 -3.58
N TYR A 363 -13.48 -10.38 -3.07
CA TYR A 363 -13.83 -9.19 -2.33
C TYR A 363 -14.56 -8.15 -3.21
N ALA A 364 -14.11 -7.93 -4.45
CA ALA A 364 -14.81 -7.08 -5.41
C ALA A 364 -16.25 -7.56 -5.67
N LEU A 365 -16.45 -8.88 -5.78
CA LEU A 365 -17.78 -9.47 -5.95
C LEU A 365 -18.66 -9.26 -4.72
N GLN A 366 -18.12 -9.38 -3.50
CA GLN A 366 -18.84 -9.08 -2.25
C GLN A 366 -19.30 -7.62 -2.23
N LEU A 367 -18.40 -6.68 -2.56
CA LEU A 367 -18.70 -5.25 -2.59
C LEU A 367 -19.73 -4.91 -3.66
N ALA A 368 -19.64 -5.48 -4.86
CA ALA A 368 -20.59 -5.27 -5.96
C ALA A 368 -22.03 -5.67 -5.56
N ASN A 369 -22.14 -6.69 -4.71
CA ASN A 369 -23.42 -7.15 -4.17
C ASN A 369 -23.81 -6.49 -2.83
N GLY A 370 -23.08 -5.48 -2.36
CA GLY A 370 -23.34 -4.79 -1.10
C GLY A 370 -23.12 -5.64 0.15
N TRP A 371 -22.43 -6.79 0.07
CA TRP A 371 -22.22 -7.69 1.19
C TRP A 371 -20.95 -7.39 1.97
N THR A 372 -20.94 -6.26 2.66
CA THR A 372 -19.81 -5.80 3.48
C THR A 372 -19.70 -6.51 4.83
N ARG A 373 -20.81 -7.10 5.33
CA ARG A 373 -20.87 -7.76 6.64
C ARG A 373 -19.93 -8.95 6.75
N LEU A 374 -19.77 -9.76 5.68
CA LEU A 374 -18.85 -10.90 5.69
C LEU A 374 -17.41 -10.44 5.86
N GLY A 375 -16.97 -9.48 5.05
CA GLY A 375 -15.61 -8.93 5.15
C GLY A 375 -15.31 -8.40 6.57
N LEU A 376 -16.26 -7.66 7.16
CA LEU A 376 -16.11 -7.16 8.52
C LEU A 376 -16.05 -8.29 9.57
N ALA A 377 -16.94 -9.28 9.48
CA ALA A 377 -16.96 -10.42 10.42
C ALA A 377 -15.66 -11.23 10.35
N ILE A 378 -15.19 -11.56 9.13
CA ILE A 378 -13.92 -12.26 8.94
C ILE A 378 -12.77 -11.40 9.50
N THR A 379 -12.73 -10.10 9.21
CA THR A 379 -11.69 -9.19 9.71
C THR A 379 -11.65 -9.18 11.24
N VAL A 380 -12.78 -9.04 11.89
CA VAL A 380 -12.87 -9.03 13.36
C VAL A 380 -12.41 -10.37 13.94
N CYS A 381 -12.90 -11.50 13.43
CA CYS A 381 -12.45 -12.82 13.86
C CYS A 381 -10.93 -13.01 13.65
N LEU A 382 -10.39 -12.56 12.52
CA LEU A 382 -8.96 -12.68 12.23
C LEU A 382 -8.10 -11.79 13.16
N ILE A 383 -8.56 -10.59 13.53
CA ILE A 383 -7.84 -9.75 14.51
C ILE A 383 -7.69 -10.50 15.83
N PHE A 384 -8.79 -11.02 16.39
CA PHE A 384 -8.76 -11.70 17.68
C PHE A 384 -7.95 -13.00 17.68
N THR A 385 -7.98 -13.76 16.58
CA THR A 385 -7.23 -15.02 16.46
C THR A 385 -5.77 -14.79 16.11
N MET A 386 -5.44 -13.78 15.30
CA MET A 386 -4.08 -13.54 14.81
C MET A 386 -3.19 -12.81 15.81
N VAL A 387 -3.73 -11.98 16.71
CA VAL A 387 -2.90 -11.34 17.75
C VAL A 387 -2.11 -12.37 18.56
N PRO A 388 -2.76 -13.38 19.19
CA PRO A 388 -2.02 -14.41 19.93
C PRO A 388 -1.06 -15.20 19.03
N VAL A 389 -1.47 -15.51 17.78
CA VAL A 389 -0.63 -16.25 16.82
C VAL A 389 0.62 -15.45 16.46
N ILE A 390 0.48 -14.17 16.13
CA ILE A 390 1.62 -13.29 15.81
C ILE A 390 2.55 -13.16 17.00
N VAL A 391 2.01 -12.92 18.22
CA VAL A 391 2.82 -12.81 19.43
C VAL A 391 3.59 -14.10 19.70
N PHE A 392 2.90 -15.25 19.73
CA PHE A 392 3.53 -16.55 19.96
C PHE A 392 4.59 -16.88 18.90
N ALA A 393 4.24 -16.75 17.63
CA ALA A 393 5.16 -17.05 16.53
C ALA A 393 6.37 -16.11 16.53
N SER A 394 6.18 -14.84 16.85
CA SER A 394 7.26 -13.85 16.91
C SER A 394 8.20 -14.10 18.08
N LEU A 395 7.69 -14.48 19.24
CA LEU A 395 8.52 -14.82 20.40
C LEU A 395 9.35 -16.09 20.16
N ARG A 396 8.81 -17.06 19.40
CA ARG A 396 9.47 -18.34 19.14
C ARG A 396 10.42 -18.30 17.94
N TYR A 397 10.03 -17.62 16.87
CA TYR A 397 10.71 -17.65 15.56
C TYR A 397 11.09 -16.26 15.04
N GLY A 398 10.98 -15.22 15.88
CA GLY A 398 11.33 -13.85 15.49
C GLY A 398 10.52 -13.33 14.30
N PRO A 399 11.15 -12.54 13.41
CA PRO A 399 10.46 -11.94 12.26
C PRO A 399 9.92 -12.97 11.26
N VAL A 400 10.52 -14.16 11.17
CA VAL A 400 10.03 -15.25 10.32
C VAL A 400 8.68 -15.77 10.84
N GLY A 401 8.53 -15.85 12.17
CA GLY A 401 7.26 -16.23 12.80
C GLY A 401 6.12 -15.27 12.45
N ALA A 402 6.37 -13.96 12.49
CA ALA A 402 5.38 -12.98 12.07
C ALA A 402 5.01 -13.09 10.59
N ALA A 403 6.00 -13.27 9.72
CA ALA A 403 5.79 -13.45 8.29
C ALA A 403 5.00 -14.72 7.98
N SER A 404 5.27 -15.82 8.69
CA SER A 404 4.50 -17.07 8.56
C SER A 404 3.06 -16.92 9.06
N ALA A 405 2.85 -16.15 10.14
CA ALA A 405 1.51 -15.81 10.62
C ALA A 405 0.71 -15.00 9.58
N TRP A 406 1.34 -14.06 8.87
CA TRP A 406 0.73 -13.33 7.76
C TRP A 406 0.32 -14.26 6.61
N ALA A 407 1.18 -15.19 6.22
CA ALA A 407 0.86 -16.19 5.19
C ALA A 407 -0.30 -17.09 5.62
N LEU A 408 -0.28 -17.57 6.88
CA LEU A 408 -1.35 -18.38 7.45
C LEU A 408 -2.69 -17.63 7.50
N LEU A 409 -2.68 -16.35 7.91
CA LEU A 409 -3.86 -15.50 7.93
C LEU A 409 -4.50 -15.44 6.54
N ASN A 410 -3.70 -15.17 5.51
CA ASN A 410 -4.23 -15.04 4.15
C ASN A 410 -4.67 -16.40 3.56
N LEU A 411 -4.03 -17.49 3.95
CA LEU A 411 -4.47 -18.85 3.61
C LEU A 411 -5.85 -19.15 4.21
N ILE A 412 -6.07 -18.85 5.49
CA ILE A 412 -7.36 -19.00 6.17
C ILE A 412 -8.40 -18.08 5.54
N TYR A 413 -8.04 -16.83 5.29
CA TYR A 413 -8.93 -15.86 4.66
C TYR A 413 -9.40 -16.34 3.28
N MET A 414 -8.50 -16.88 2.47
CA MET A 414 -8.83 -17.46 1.17
C MET A 414 -9.67 -18.74 1.31
N GLY A 415 -9.28 -19.64 2.22
CA GLY A 415 -9.96 -20.91 2.45
C GLY A 415 -11.39 -20.78 2.99
N VAL A 416 -11.69 -19.72 3.74
CA VAL A 416 -13.03 -19.42 4.29
C VAL A 416 -13.80 -18.44 3.42
N GLY A 417 -13.16 -17.37 3.01
CA GLY A 417 -13.82 -16.27 2.28
C GLY A 417 -14.30 -16.65 0.89
N VAL A 418 -13.50 -17.44 0.16
CA VAL A 418 -13.86 -17.87 -1.20
C VAL A 418 -15.09 -18.80 -1.20
N PRO A 419 -15.12 -19.91 -0.43
CA PRO A 419 -16.29 -20.77 -0.41
C PRO A 419 -17.57 -20.05 0.01
N LEU A 420 -17.51 -19.19 1.04
CA LEU A 420 -18.68 -18.42 1.49
C LEU A 420 -19.18 -17.44 0.43
N THR A 421 -18.27 -16.77 -0.27
CA THR A 421 -18.62 -15.84 -1.36
C THR A 421 -19.30 -16.58 -2.51
N HIS A 422 -18.72 -17.71 -2.93
CA HIS A 422 -19.26 -18.48 -4.04
C HIS A 422 -20.59 -19.17 -3.69
N ALA A 423 -20.73 -19.70 -2.47
CA ALA A 423 -21.99 -20.29 -2.03
C ALA A 423 -23.18 -19.32 -2.13
N ARG A 424 -22.90 -18.01 -2.02
CA ARG A 424 -23.92 -16.98 -2.05
C ARG A 424 -24.14 -16.39 -3.44
N PHE A 425 -23.08 -16.08 -4.18
CA PHE A 425 -23.18 -15.27 -5.41
C PHE A 425 -22.83 -16.02 -6.70
N LEU A 426 -22.00 -17.07 -6.65
CA LEU A 426 -21.57 -17.86 -7.81
C LEU A 426 -21.57 -19.35 -7.46
N ARG A 427 -22.76 -19.90 -7.23
CA ARG A 427 -22.91 -21.30 -6.78
C ARG A 427 -22.26 -22.27 -7.76
N GLY A 428 -21.46 -23.19 -7.20
CA GLY A 428 -20.75 -24.20 -7.97
C GLY A 428 -19.41 -23.77 -8.56
N GLU A 429 -19.08 -22.47 -8.61
CA GLU A 429 -17.86 -21.97 -9.24
C GLU A 429 -16.62 -21.97 -8.32
N ALA A 430 -16.77 -22.24 -7.01
CA ALA A 430 -15.63 -22.27 -6.10
C ALA A 430 -14.54 -23.28 -6.52
N ARG A 431 -14.95 -24.48 -6.94
CA ARG A 431 -14.01 -25.52 -7.41
C ARG A 431 -13.25 -25.08 -8.65
N ARG A 432 -13.94 -24.46 -9.60
CA ARG A 432 -13.33 -23.89 -10.81
C ARG A 432 -12.34 -22.79 -10.47
N TRP A 433 -12.71 -21.89 -9.57
CA TRP A 433 -11.84 -20.81 -9.13
C TRP A 433 -10.55 -21.36 -8.49
N PHE A 434 -10.67 -22.33 -7.54
CA PHE A 434 -9.49 -22.92 -6.91
C PHE A 434 -8.62 -23.69 -7.90
N LEU A 435 -9.20 -24.54 -8.76
CA LEU A 435 -8.43 -25.45 -9.61
C LEU A 435 -7.93 -24.81 -10.89
N VAL A 436 -8.77 -24.01 -11.56
CA VAL A 436 -8.47 -23.49 -12.90
C VAL A 436 -7.91 -22.08 -12.81
N ASP A 437 -8.53 -21.19 -12.00
CA ASP A 437 -8.11 -19.80 -12.00
C ASP A 437 -6.87 -19.56 -11.13
N VAL A 438 -6.66 -20.38 -10.08
CA VAL A 438 -5.56 -20.21 -9.13
C VAL A 438 -4.55 -21.36 -9.17
N ALA A 439 -4.97 -22.61 -8.93
CA ALA A 439 -4.03 -23.72 -8.78
C ALA A 439 -3.25 -24.02 -10.06
N LEU A 440 -3.86 -23.88 -11.21
CA LEU A 440 -3.19 -24.15 -12.49
C LEU A 440 -2.08 -23.12 -12.79
N PRO A 441 -2.33 -21.80 -12.77
CA PRO A 441 -1.25 -20.80 -12.90
C PRO A 441 -0.19 -20.90 -11.78
N LEU A 442 -0.60 -21.24 -10.55
CA LEU A 442 0.31 -21.44 -9.43
C LEU A 442 1.24 -22.63 -9.67
N ALA A 443 0.68 -23.79 -10.03
CA ALA A 443 1.46 -25.00 -10.29
C ALA A 443 2.48 -24.77 -11.41
N VAL A 444 2.05 -24.14 -12.51
CA VAL A 444 2.95 -23.79 -13.62
C VAL A 444 4.06 -22.87 -13.14
N SER A 445 3.72 -21.81 -12.37
CA SER A 445 4.71 -20.85 -11.86
C SER A 445 5.70 -21.51 -10.91
N VAL A 446 5.22 -22.28 -9.93
CA VAL A 446 6.07 -22.98 -8.94
C VAL A 446 6.97 -24.01 -9.59
N VAL A 447 6.43 -24.85 -10.49
CA VAL A 447 7.22 -25.88 -11.18
C VAL A 447 8.27 -25.26 -12.09
N ALA A 448 7.89 -24.27 -12.90
CA ALA A 448 8.83 -23.62 -13.82
C ALA A 448 9.95 -22.87 -13.07
N VAL A 449 9.60 -22.13 -11.99
CA VAL A 449 10.57 -21.44 -11.15
C VAL A 449 11.43 -22.45 -10.37
N GLY A 450 10.86 -23.55 -9.88
CA GLY A 450 11.58 -24.62 -9.22
C GLY A 450 12.63 -25.26 -10.15
N ILE A 451 12.25 -25.56 -11.41
CA ILE A 451 13.19 -26.05 -12.44
C ILE A 451 14.27 -25.00 -12.70
N ALA A 452 13.89 -23.73 -12.89
CA ALA A 452 14.85 -22.65 -13.07
C ALA A 452 15.84 -22.55 -11.90
N ARG A 453 15.38 -22.70 -10.66
CA ARG A 453 16.23 -22.69 -9.46
C ARG A 453 17.20 -23.86 -9.43
N TRP A 454 16.80 -25.02 -9.93
CA TRP A 454 17.64 -26.21 -9.98
C TRP A 454 18.69 -26.14 -11.10
N VAL A 455 18.31 -25.60 -12.26
CA VAL A 455 19.18 -25.52 -13.47
C VAL A 455 20.09 -24.31 -13.44
N LEU A 456 19.59 -23.16 -13.03
CA LEU A 456 20.32 -21.89 -13.09
C LEU A 456 21.14 -21.66 -11.83
N ARG A 457 22.44 -21.47 -12.02
CA ARG A 457 23.35 -20.98 -10.97
C ARG A 457 23.48 -19.47 -11.15
N ILE A 458 22.73 -18.70 -10.36
CA ILE A 458 22.79 -17.23 -10.37
C ILE A 458 23.96 -16.83 -9.48
N ASP A 459 24.86 -15.99 -10.01
CA ASP A 459 25.87 -15.31 -9.23
C ASP A 459 25.39 -13.89 -8.87
N PRO A 460 24.87 -13.67 -7.64
CA PRO A 460 24.28 -12.39 -7.27
C PRO A 460 25.28 -11.25 -7.20
N SER A 461 26.59 -11.53 -7.27
CA SER A 461 27.64 -10.51 -7.34
C SER A 461 27.63 -9.78 -8.68
N GLN A 462 27.24 -10.48 -9.74
CA GLN A 462 27.05 -9.94 -11.09
C GLN A 462 25.62 -9.40 -11.28
N ARG A 463 25.33 -8.26 -10.65
CA ARG A 463 23.97 -7.69 -10.56
C ARG A 463 23.25 -7.58 -11.90
N PHE A 464 23.93 -7.06 -12.93
CA PHE A 464 23.30 -6.88 -14.25
C PHE A 464 22.90 -8.22 -14.88
N SER A 465 23.83 -9.17 -14.95
CA SER A 465 23.58 -10.51 -15.49
C SER A 465 22.46 -11.21 -14.74
N SER A 466 22.50 -11.19 -13.39
CA SER A 466 21.47 -11.79 -12.55
C SER A 466 20.09 -11.14 -12.76
N THR A 467 20.02 -9.82 -12.91
CA THR A 467 18.76 -9.12 -13.23
C THR A 467 18.20 -9.57 -14.58
N VAL A 468 19.04 -9.67 -15.59
CA VAL A 468 18.62 -10.12 -16.94
C VAL A 468 18.12 -11.57 -16.90
N VAL A 469 18.83 -12.45 -16.19
CA VAL A 469 18.42 -13.87 -16.05
C VAL A 469 17.08 -13.97 -15.29
N LEU A 470 16.93 -13.31 -14.14
CA LEU A 470 15.68 -13.30 -13.38
C LEU A 470 14.52 -12.69 -14.18
N GLY A 471 14.78 -11.61 -14.93
CA GLY A 471 13.79 -11.01 -15.82
C GLY A 471 13.37 -11.94 -16.95
N GLY A 472 14.33 -12.67 -17.55
CA GLY A 472 14.05 -13.69 -18.57
C GLY A 472 13.20 -14.83 -18.00
N VAL A 473 13.55 -15.35 -16.82
CA VAL A 473 12.75 -16.36 -16.11
C VAL A 473 11.33 -15.85 -15.87
N LEU A 474 11.18 -14.59 -15.41
CA LEU A 474 9.86 -13.99 -15.18
C LEU A 474 9.01 -13.99 -16.46
N LEU A 475 9.58 -13.55 -17.57
CA LEU A 475 8.85 -13.48 -18.85
C LEU A 475 8.43 -14.87 -19.32
N ILE A 476 9.30 -15.87 -19.22
CA ILE A 476 9.00 -17.27 -19.60
C ILE A 476 7.87 -17.81 -18.71
N VAL A 477 8.00 -17.68 -17.38
CA VAL A 477 7.02 -18.20 -16.42
C VAL A 477 5.66 -17.51 -16.57
N ALA A 478 5.65 -16.19 -16.75
CA ALA A 478 4.43 -15.43 -17.00
C ALA A 478 3.75 -15.84 -18.31
N SER A 479 4.53 -16.09 -19.36
CA SER A 479 4.02 -16.60 -20.65
C SER A 479 3.41 -18.01 -20.49
N MET A 480 4.11 -18.89 -19.79
CA MET A 480 3.59 -20.25 -19.49
C MET A 480 2.31 -20.22 -18.65
N ALA A 481 2.25 -19.39 -17.62
CA ALA A 481 1.07 -19.21 -16.79
C ALA A 481 -0.11 -18.63 -17.60
N THR A 482 0.16 -17.69 -18.52
CA THR A 482 -0.85 -17.14 -19.44
C THR A 482 -1.40 -18.23 -20.38
N LEU A 483 -0.55 -19.04 -20.97
CA LEU A 483 -0.95 -20.14 -21.84
C LEU A 483 -1.76 -21.23 -21.07
N ALA A 484 -1.44 -21.44 -19.82
CA ALA A 484 -2.17 -22.35 -18.94
C ALA A 484 -3.54 -21.82 -18.50
N SER A 485 -3.82 -20.50 -18.65
CA SER A 485 -5.06 -19.85 -18.22
C SER A 485 -6.09 -19.81 -19.36
N PRO A 486 -7.13 -20.65 -19.36
CA PRO A 486 -8.01 -20.85 -20.54
C PRO A 486 -8.76 -19.60 -20.97
N MET A 487 -9.34 -18.86 -20.00
CA MET A 487 -10.14 -17.66 -20.33
C MET A 487 -9.25 -16.51 -20.81
N LEU A 488 -8.10 -16.33 -20.18
CA LEU A 488 -7.16 -15.29 -20.59
C LEU A 488 -6.59 -15.58 -21.98
N ARG A 489 -6.27 -16.86 -22.28
CA ARG A 489 -5.84 -17.29 -23.62
C ARG A 489 -6.91 -17.04 -24.69
N LYS A 490 -8.18 -17.36 -24.39
CA LYS A 490 -9.30 -17.11 -25.29
C LYS A 490 -9.43 -15.59 -25.54
N TRP A 491 -9.46 -14.80 -24.49
CA TRP A 491 -9.59 -13.34 -24.58
C TRP A 491 -8.48 -12.70 -25.44
N ILE A 492 -7.22 -13.10 -25.23
CA ILE A 492 -6.09 -12.61 -26.04
C ILE A 492 -6.27 -13.00 -27.51
N GLY A 493 -6.69 -14.23 -27.78
CA GLY A 493 -6.96 -14.73 -29.13
C GLY A 493 -8.06 -13.94 -29.86
N ASP A 494 -9.13 -13.61 -29.16
CA ASP A 494 -10.27 -12.84 -29.71
C ASP A 494 -9.85 -11.39 -30.00
N GLN A 495 -9.12 -10.74 -29.10
CA GLN A 495 -8.57 -9.39 -29.31
C GLN A 495 -7.61 -9.34 -30.52
N TRP A 496 -6.84 -10.40 -30.73
CA TRP A 496 -5.92 -10.47 -31.88
C TRP A 496 -6.66 -10.63 -33.21
N LYS A 497 -7.76 -11.41 -33.23
CA LYS A 497 -8.64 -11.56 -34.41
C LYS A 497 -9.35 -10.26 -34.76
N GLU A 498 -9.92 -9.57 -33.76
CA GLU A 498 -10.55 -8.25 -33.96
C GLU A 498 -9.58 -7.22 -34.55
N ARG A 499 -8.37 -7.16 -34.02
CA ARG A 499 -7.34 -6.27 -34.59
C ARG A 499 -6.99 -6.61 -36.04
N LYS A 500 -6.84 -7.90 -36.37
CA LYS A 500 -6.58 -8.31 -37.77
C LYS A 500 -7.71 -7.93 -38.70
N SER A 501 -8.97 -8.04 -38.26
CA SER A 501 -10.12 -7.65 -39.11
C SER A 501 -10.27 -6.13 -39.29
N LEU A 502 -9.64 -5.31 -38.44
CA LEU A 502 -9.59 -3.85 -38.61
C LEU A 502 -8.50 -3.38 -39.60
N TYR A 503 -7.52 -4.24 -39.93
CA TYR A 503 -6.40 -3.95 -40.84
C TYR A 503 -6.49 -4.76 -42.12
N ALA A 504 -7.45 -5.67 -42.28
CA ALA A 504 -7.79 -6.35 -43.52
C ALA A 504 -8.99 -5.68 -44.21
#